data_2b50cab947c33a310ff55bfc538c48c9
#
_entry.id   2b50cab947c33a310ff55bfc538c48c9
#
_cell.length_a   1.000
_cell.length_b   1.000
_cell.length_c   1.000
_cell.angle_alpha   90.00
_cell.angle_beta   90.00
_cell.angle_gamma   90.00
#
_symmetry.space_group_name_H-M   'P 1'
#
loop_
_entity.id
_entity.type
_entity.pdbx_description
1 polymer ?
#
loop_
_entity_poly.entity_id
_entity_poly.type
_entity_poly.pdbx_seq_one_letter_code
_entity_poly.pdbx_strand_id
1 'polypeptide(L)'
;MWSNTKILIAFLSVFTLVAGCAQEPKNNANPSGDEASSAYADTSDSSPILARNQPYQTAAGDDSVVNNSRQNAITNAVQRVSPAIVSITVTEVVQGRKRVFDEYFRRFYIPTEREFSSIGSGFIISEDGLVVTNEHVASANAKKIVISLPEGSQYEADIIGTDELADLALLKINADRKFPTVKFGNSNKVMVGEWSLAIGNPFGLFKTAQPSVTVGVVSALNRDFRPNPNKPRVYLDMIQTDAAINSGNSGGPLVDSQGRVIGVNTFIYTGGTSGGFVGLGFAIPSNRTQKIIEQLATSGEVKMPYDLGIETTPMTYKLVAQNDLPAIMGLFVTSVNRDGPAFDSGIVPGDIIIKIGEERVQSQMHAQALFREYSLGDSMRVQLLRDNDLYEAKIKLRSKVSEN
;
A
#
# COMPACT_ATOMS: atom_id res chain seq x y z
N MET A 1 -39.04 34.96 -27.12
CA MET A 1 -40.32 34.63 -26.43
C MET A 1 -40.33 33.14 -26.12
N TRP A 2 -40.53 32.77 -24.87
CA TRP A 2 -40.64 31.49 -24.15
C TRP A 2 -39.44 31.28 -23.23
N SER A 3 -39.55 31.64 -22.12
CA SER A 3 -40.15 31.37 -20.79
C SER A 3 -39.33 30.32 -19.99
N ASN A 4 -38.56 30.86 -19.02
CA ASN A 4 -37.90 30.14 -17.93
C ASN A 4 -38.95 29.53 -16.97
N THR A 5 -38.80 28.25 -16.66
CA THR A 5 -39.46 27.66 -15.50
C THR A 5 -38.39 27.02 -14.57
N LYS A 6 -38.13 27.70 -13.48
CA LYS A 6 -37.32 27.18 -12.34
C LYS A 6 -38.20 26.27 -11.53
N ILE A 7 -37.82 25.01 -11.41
CA ILE A 7 -38.39 24.08 -10.40
C ILE A 7 -37.55 24.16 -9.15
N LEU A 8 -38.13 24.74 -8.12
CA LEU A 8 -37.61 24.82 -6.76
C LEU A 8 -38.08 23.57 -5.98
N ILE A 9 -37.20 22.64 -5.69
CA ILE A 9 -37.50 21.50 -4.79
C ILE A 9 -37.04 21.88 -3.39
N ALA A 10 -38.05 22.10 -2.52
CA ALA A 10 -37.85 22.32 -1.09
C ALA A 10 -37.69 20.97 -0.38
N PHE A 11 -36.54 20.74 0.25
CA PHE A 11 -36.35 19.65 1.21
C PHE A 11 -36.88 20.08 2.58
N LEU A 12 -37.96 19.46 2.99
CA LEU A 12 -38.54 19.58 4.34
C LEU A 12 -37.84 18.55 5.25
N SER A 13 -36.95 19.04 6.12
CA SER A 13 -36.33 18.23 7.17
C SER A 13 -37.27 18.16 8.37
N VAL A 14 -37.77 16.99 8.65
CA VAL A 14 -38.57 16.67 9.88
C VAL A 14 -37.56 16.35 10.99
N PHE A 15 -37.42 17.23 11.95
CA PHE A 15 -36.78 16.99 13.24
C PHE A 15 -37.78 16.40 14.19
N THR A 16 -37.68 15.13 14.53
CA THR A 16 -38.42 14.51 15.65
C THR A 16 -37.57 14.63 16.92
N LEU A 17 -38.01 15.53 17.80
CA LEU A 17 -37.52 15.66 19.17
C LEU A 17 -38.17 14.54 20.00
N VAL A 18 -37.36 13.61 20.55
CA VAL A 18 -37.80 12.69 21.60
C VAL A 18 -37.36 13.27 22.93
N ALA A 19 -38.31 13.85 23.66
CA ALA A 19 -38.15 14.26 25.06
C ALA A 19 -38.35 13.02 25.93
N GLY A 20 -37.24 12.55 26.56
CA GLY A 20 -37.31 11.55 27.62
C GLY A 20 -37.43 12.22 28.99
N CYS A 21 -38.53 12.03 29.68
CA CYS A 21 -38.78 12.48 31.06
C CYS A 21 -37.83 11.76 32.03
N ALA A 22 -37.04 12.51 32.75
CA ALA A 22 -36.41 12.09 34.00
C ALA A 22 -37.43 12.24 35.14
N GLN A 23 -37.79 11.18 35.83
CA GLN A 23 -38.50 11.20 37.08
C GLN A 23 -37.50 11.06 38.23
N GLU A 24 -37.44 12.08 39.07
CA GLU A 24 -36.83 12.06 40.42
C GLU A 24 -37.77 11.32 41.38
N PRO A 25 -37.28 10.49 42.31
CA PRO A 25 -38.08 9.97 43.41
C PRO A 25 -38.02 10.96 44.58
N LYS A 26 -39.23 11.34 45.04
CA LYS A 26 -39.48 12.18 46.20
C LYS A 26 -39.09 11.48 47.49
N ASN A 27 -38.34 12.22 48.32
CA ASN A 27 -38.20 12.00 49.75
C ASN A 27 -39.53 11.97 50.49
N ASN A 28 -39.71 10.98 51.36
CA ASN A 28 -40.65 11.09 52.46
C ASN A 28 -39.99 10.70 53.77
N ALA A 29 -40.24 11.58 54.75
CA ALA A 29 -39.62 11.68 56.05
C ALA A 29 -40.04 10.60 57.04
N ASN A 30 -39.11 10.44 58.02
CA ASN A 30 -39.16 9.88 59.38
C ASN A 30 -40.51 9.82 60.08
N PRO A 31 -40.71 9.00 61.15
CA PRO A 31 -40.01 9.27 62.40
C PRO A 31 -39.65 8.04 63.29
N SER A 32 -38.74 8.40 64.23
CA SER A 32 -38.63 7.97 65.66
C SER A 32 -38.10 6.58 66.03
N GLY A 33 -37.01 6.59 66.71
CA GLY A 33 -36.83 6.09 68.09
C GLY A 33 -36.13 4.72 68.18
N ASP A 34 -34.97 4.69 68.68
CA ASP A 34 -34.52 4.24 69.98
C ASP A 34 -33.06 3.84 69.98
N GLU A 35 -32.43 4.21 71.05
CA GLU A 35 -31.05 4.06 71.44
C GLU A 35 -30.66 2.57 71.57
N ALA A 36 -29.50 2.18 71.04
CA ALA A 36 -28.69 1.11 71.62
C ALA A 36 -27.24 1.35 71.28
N SER A 37 -26.51 1.50 72.35
CA SER A 37 -25.09 1.81 72.47
C SER A 37 -24.16 0.80 71.87
N SER A 38 -22.99 1.30 71.48
CA SER A 38 -21.65 0.67 71.64
C SER A 38 -21.34 -0.60 70.91
N ALA A 39 -20.51 -0.44 69.90
CA ALA A 39 -19.20 -1.08 69.74
C ALA A 39 -18.55 -0.55 68.45
N TYR A 40 -17.77 0.50 68.57
CA TYR A 40 -16.80 0.86 67.53
C TYR A 40 -15.71 -0.19 67.55
N ALA A 41 -15.81 -1.18 66.67
CA ALA A 41 -14.69 -1.95 66.23
C ALA A 41 -14.03 -1.20 65.07
N ASP A 42 -12.82 -0.78 65.32
CA ASP A 42 -11.89 -0.18 64.34
C ASP A 42 -11.69 -1.15 63.18
N THR A 43 -12.32 -0.91 62.05
CA THR A 43 -12.06 -1.61 60.78
C THR A 43 -11.49 -0.62 59.76
N SER A 44 -10.38 -0.01 60.11
CA SER A 44 -9.45 0.54 59.15
C SER A 44 -8.67 -0.63 58.51
N ASP A 45 -9.19 -1.24 57.50
CA ASP A 45 -8.48 -1.77 56.33
C ASP A 45 -9.40 -2.68 55.51
N SER A 46 -10.04 -2.14 54.53
CA SER A 46 -10.50 -2.98 53.40
C SER A 46 -10.86 -2.08 52.21
N SER A 47 -9.85 -1.73 51.44
CA SER A 47 -10.08 -1.42 50.02
C SER A 47 -10.52 -2.71 49.30
N PRO A 48 -11.77 -2.85 48.87
CA PRO A 48 -12.24 -4.09 48.23
C PRO A 48 -11.59 -4.39 46.89
N ILE A 49 -10.76 -3.48 46.38
CA ILE A 49 -10.18 -3.56 45.03
C ILE A 49 -8.75 -4.15 45.03
N LEU A 50 -8.03 -4.11 46.17
CA LEU A 50 -6.65 -4.59 46.23
C LEU A 50 -6.47 -5.92 46.98
N ALA A 51 -7.51 -6.49 47.56
CA ALA A 51 -7.43 -7.70 48.43
C ALA A 51 -7.53 -9.04 47.67
N ARG A 52 -7.31 -9.06 46.36
CA ARG A 52 -7.27 -10.34 45.60
C ARG A 52 -6.04 -10.53 44.73
N ASN A 53 -4.86 -10.20 45.25
CA ASN A 53 -3.62 -10.76 44.75
C ASN A 53 -3.30 -12.05 45.57
N GLN A 54 -4.23 -12.97 45.63
CA GLN A 54 -3.84 -14.36 45.80
C GLN A 54 -3.25 -14.76 44.45
N PRO A 55 -1.96 -15.20 44.37
CA PRO A 55 -1.46 -15.77 43.14
C PRO A 55 -2.41 -16.91 42.77
N TYR A 56 -2.99 -16.80 41.56
CA TYR A 56 -3.76 -17.88 40.99
C TYR A 56 -2.83 -19.10 40.96
N GLN A 57 -3.03 -20.03 41.89
CA GLN A 57 -2.28 -21.27 41.90
C GLN A 57 -2.83 -22.12 40.77
N THR A 58 -2.31 -21.90 39.55
CA THR A 58 -2.42 -22.86 38.48
C THR A 58 -1.78 -24.17 38.96
N ALA A 59 -2.52 -25.26 38.87
CA ALA A 59 -1.92 -26.58 39.05
C ALA A 59 -0.72 -26.69 38.09
N ALA A 60 0.43 -27.15 38.59
CA ALA A 60 1.72 -27.13 37.87
C ALA A 60 1.72 -27.87 36.50
N GLY A 61 0.60 -28.47 36.09
CA GLY A 61 0.37 -29.06 34.76
C GLY A 61 -0.24 -28.14 33.73
N ASP A 62 -0.86 -27.01 34.16
CA ASP A 62 -1.65 -26.12 33.25
C ASP A 62 -0.76 -25.08 32.58
N ASP A 63 0.30 -24.61 33.21
CA ASP A 63 1.19 -23.59 32.67
C ASP A 63 1.99 -24.10 31.45
N SER A 64 2.33 -25.37 31.40
CA SER A 64 3.04 -25.94 30.25
C SER A 64 2.14 -26.06 29.03
N VAL A 65 0.86 -26.41 29.21
CA VAL A 65 -0.14 -26.51 28.13
C VAL A 65 -0.49 -25.11 27.61
N VAL A 66 -0.68 -24.12 28.49
CA VAL A 66 -0.93 -22.74 28.13
C VAL A 66 0.28 -22.13 27.40
N ASN A 67 1.50 -22.36 27.91
CA ASN A 67 2.71 -21.87 27.26
C ASN A 67 2.92 -22.50 25.88
N ASN A 68 2.68 -23.81 25.73
CA ASN A 68 2.76 -24.48 24.42
C ASN A 68 1.67 -23.98 23.44
N SER A 69 0.47 -23.66 23.92
CA SER A 69 -0.59 -23.10 23.05
C SER A 69 -0.31 -21.68 22.56
N ARG A 70 0.52 -20.90 23.26
CA ARG A 70 0.95 -19.56 22.84
C ARG A 70 1.98 -19.61 21.71
N GLN A 71 2.75 -20.69 21.60
CA GLN A 71 3.70 -20.91 20.51
C GLN A 71 3.00 -21.65 19.37
N ASN A 72 2.53 -20.91 18.39
CA ASN A 72 1.86 -21.43 17.21
C ASN A 72 2.57 -20.95 15.93
N ALA A 73 2.08 -21.36 14.76
CA ALA A 73 2.66 -20.98 13.47
C ALA A 73 2.77 -19.46 13.30
N ILE A 74 1.76 -18.71 13.78
CA ILE A 74 1.72 -17.24 13.66
C ILE A 74 2.82 -16.62 14.53
N THR A 75 2.89 -16.96 15.83
CA THR A 75 3.89 -16.40 16.74
C THR A 75 5.31 -16.75 16.32
N ASN A 76 5.53 -17.97 15.81
CA ASN A 76 6.82 -18.41 15.30
C ASN A 76 7.21 -17.65 14.01
N ALA A 77 6.25 -17.39 13.11
CA ALA A 77 6.48 -16.59 11.92
C ALA A 77 6.89 -15.16 12.28
N VAL A 78 6.15 -14.53 13.22
CA VAL A 78 6.43 -13.17 13.71
C VAL A 78 7.83 -13.09 14.34
N GLN A 79 8.20 -14.00 15.25
CA GLN A 79 9.52 -14.02 15.89
C GLN A 79 10.66 -14.12 14.86
N ARG A 80 10.45 -14.87 13.79
CA ARG A 80 11.45 -15.08 12.74
C ARG A 80 11.71 -13.84 11.92
N VAL A 81 10.67 -13.06 11.60
CA VAL A 81 10.78 -11.91 10.67
C VAL A 81 10.96 -10.57 11.37
N SER A 82 10.44 -10.41 12.60
CA SER A 82 10.46 -9.14 13.33
C SER A 82 11.82 -8.44 13.40
N PRO A 83 12.95 -9.13 13.58
CA PRO A 83 14.25 -8.48 13.65
C PRO A 83 14.65 -7.72 12.36
N ALA A 84 14.10 -8.13 11.21
CA ALA A 84 14.40 -7.54 9.90
C ALA A 84 13.38 -6.48 9.47
N ILE A 85 12.34 -6.20 10.28
CA ILE A 85 11.31 -5.20 9.95
C ILE A 85 11.73 -3.85 10.48
N VAL A 86 11.80 -2.87 9.60
CA VAL A 86 12.33 -1.53 9.94
C VAL A 86 11.25 -0.45 9.81
N SER A 87 11.43 0.60 10.59
CA SER A 87 10.73 1.87 10.38
C SER A 87 11.58 2.75 9.45
N ILE A 88 10.92 3.44 8.54
CA ILE A 88 11.56 4.35 7.59
C ILE A 88 10.97 5.73 7.82
N THR A 89 11.82 6.66 8.22
CA THR A 89 11.48 8.09 8.34
C THR A 89 12.10 8.82 7.15
N VAL A 90 11.27 9.46 6.35
CA VAL A 90 11.69 10.21 5.16
C VAL A 90 11.43 11.68 5.39
N THR A 91 12.43 12.51 5.11
CA THR A 91 12.30 13.96 5.11
C THR A 91 12.34 14.45 3.66
N GLU A 92 11.29 15.14 3.25
CA GLU A 92 11.18 15.81 1.94
C GLU A 92 11.13 17.31 2.10
N VAL A 93 11.67 18.04 1.13
CA VAL A 93 11.58 19.51 1.07
C VAL A 93 10.59 19.89 -0.01
N VAL A 94 9.48 20.48 0.40
CA VAL A 94 8.47 21.00 -0.53
C VAL A 94 8.66 22.51 -0.67
N GLN A 95 8.89 22.93 -1.92
CA GLN A 95 8.94 24.35 -2.23
C GLN A 95 7.52 24.93 -2.23
N GLY A 96 7.29 25.86 -1.33
CA GLY A 96 6.06 26.62 -1.23
C GLY A 96 6.24 28.08 -1.68
N ARG A 97 5.15 28.81 -1.79
CA ARG A 97 5.17 30.27 -2.00
C ARG A 97 4.40 30.92 -0.87
N LYS A 98 5.09 31.73 -0.05
CA LYS A 98 4.45 32.54 0.98
C LYS A 98 4.04 33.87 0.37
N ARG A 99 2.76 34.23 0.53
CA ARG A 99 2.27 35.54 0.15
C ARG A 99 2.76 36.56 1.18
N VAL A 100 3.45 37.63 0.72
CA VAL A 100 3.90 38.75 1.52
C VAL A 100 3.39 40.03 0.88
N PHE A 101 3.07 41.03 1.68
CA PHE A 101 2.68 42.36 1.24
C PHE A 101 3.82 43.34 1.57
N ASP A 102 4.13 44.24 0.62
CA ASP A 102 5.02 45.35 0.89
C ASP A 102 4.30 46.50 1.61
N GLU A 103 5.01 47.56 1.91
CA GLU A 103 4.48 48.79 2.56
C GLU A 103 3.37 49.48 1.75
N TYR A 104 3.25 49.13 0.44
CA TYR A 104 2.23 49.64 -0.48
C TYR A 104 1.13 48.61 -0.77
N PHE A 105 0.98 47.57 0.07
CA PHE A 105 0.00 46.48 -0.07
C PHE A 105 0.09 45.72 -1.41
N ARG A 106 1.24 45.75 -2.12
CA ARG A 106 1.46 44.96 -3.31
C ARG A 106 1.81 43.53 -2.90
N ARG A 107 1.25 42.57 -3.65
CA ARG A 107 1.42 41.15 -3.35
C ARG A 107 2.71 40.63 -3.97
N PHE A 108 3.57 40.05 -3.14
CA PHE A 108 4.73 39.31 -3.57
C PHE A 108 4.64 37.87 -3.10
N TYR A 109 5.25 36.96 -3.86
CA TYR A 109 5.40 35.56 -3.49
C TYR A 109 6.87 35.31 -3.20
N ILE A 110 7.19 35.00 -1.95
CA ILE A 110 8.54 34.60 -1.56
C ILE A 110 8.57 33.07 -1.57
N PRO A 111 9.55 32.44 -2.25
CA PRO A 111 9.78 31.02 -2.14
C PRO A 111 10.01 30.65 -0.68
N THR A 112 9.36 29.62 -0.21
CA THR A 112 9.56 29.05 1.14
C THR A 112 9.79 27.57 1.00
N GLU A 113 10.78 27.06 1.72
CA GLU A 113 11.00 25.64 1.87
C GLU A 113 10.33 25.16 3.14
N ARG A 114 9.61 24.04 3.05
CA ARG A 114 9.04 23.36 4.21
C ARG A 114 9.50 21.94 4.20
N GLU A 115 10.04 21.49 5.32
CA GLU A 115 10.37 20.09 5.53
C GLU A 115 9.12 19.35 6.02
N PHE A 116 8.82 18.24 5.37
CA PHE A 116 7.78 17.29 5.77
C PHE A 116 8.46 15.97 6.09
N SER A 117 8.11 15.38 7.23
CA SER A 117 8.55 14.04 7.57
C SER A 117 7.37 13.08 7.44
N SER A 118 7.58 12.00 6.69
CA SER A 118 6.67 10.86 6.58
C SER A 118 7.29 9.64 7.21
N ILE A 119 6.45 8.71 7.68
CA ILE A 119 6.89 7.47 8.29
C ILE A 119 6.19 6.31 7.59
N GLY A 120 6.95 5.28 7.28
CA GLY A 120 6.48 4.01 6.76
C GLY A 120 7.29 2.85 7.29
N SER A 121 7.09 1.69 6.69
CA SER A 121 7.81 0.45 7.03
C SER A 121 8.63 -0.04 5.86
N GLY A 122 9.58 -0.93 6.17
CA GLY A 122 10.35 -1.69 5.21
C GLY A 122 10.83 -3.00 5.82
N PHE A 123 11.54 -3.78 5.04
CA PHE A 123 12.16 -5.00 5.51
C PHE A 123 13.50 -5.24 4.82
N ILE A 124 14.44 -5.78 5.60
CA ILE A 124 15.82 -6.02 5.16
C ILE A 124 15.88 -7.36 4.43
N ILE A 125 16.47 -7.36 3.23
CA ILE A 125 16.54 -8.54 2.35
C ILE A 125 17.96 -9.10 2.20
N SER A 126 19.00 -8.34 2.60
CA SER A 126 20.39 -8.78 2.51
C SER A 126 21.18 -8.43 3.77
N GLU A 127 22.18 -9.24 4.11
CA GLU A 127 23.03 -9.03 5.31
C GLU A 127 23.82 -7.71 5.25
N ASP A 128 24.05 -7.17 4.08
CA ASP A 128 24.72 -5.89 3.87
C ASP A 128 23.77 -4.68 3.91
N GLY A 129 22.47 -4.89 4.18
CA GLY A 129 21.52 -3.83 4.49
C GLY A 129 20.73 -3.29 3.31
N LEU A 130 20.39 -4.12 2.31
CA LEU A 130 19.38 -3.75 1.33
C LEU A 130 17.98 -3.84 1.96
N VAL A 131 17.17 -2.82 1.74
CA VAL A 131 15.82 -2.68 2.29
C VAL A 131 14.81 -2.45 1.20
N VAL A 132 13.73 -3.22 1.22
CA VAL A 132 12.57 -3.05 0.34
C VAL A 132 11.49 -2.25 1.07
N THR A 133 10.88 -1.31 0.34
CA THR A 133 9.73 -0.53 0.80
C THR A 133 8.88 -0.09 -0.41
N ASN A 134 7.80 0.65 -0.17
CA ASN A 134 7.06 1.29 -1.25
C ASN A 134 7.74 2.59 -1.72
N GLU A 135 7.53 2.95 -2.99
CA GLU A 135 8.00 4.21 -3.56
C GLU A 135 7.32 5.41 -2.88
N HIS A 136 6.01 5.31 -2.57
CA HIS A 136 5.30 6.39 -1.87
C HIS A 136 5.78 6.61 -0.41
N VAL A 137 6.52 5.67 0.17
CA VAL A 137 7.19 5.81 1.47
C VAL A 137 8.55 6.48 1.28
N ALA A 138 9.34 6.06 0.28
CA ALA A 138 10.67 6.57 0.00
C ALA A 138 10.79 6.93 -1.49
N SER A 139 10.29 8.13 -1.83
CA SER A 139 10.31 8.64 -3.19
C SER A 139 11.71 9.12 -3.61
N ALA A 140 11.95 9.19 -4.91
CA ALA A 140 13.19 9.73 -5.46
C ALA A 140 13.51 11.18 -5.01
N ASN A 141 12.50 11.92 -4.48
CA ASN A 141 12.65 13.29 -3.99
C ASN A 141 13.03 13.38 -2.50
N ALA A 142 13.26 12.25 -1.83
CA ALA A 142 13.65 12.22 -0.43
C ALA A 142 14.99 12.93 -0.21
N LYS A 143 15.02 13.91 0.69
CA LYS A 143 16.25 14.63 1.09
C LYS A 143 17.09 13.83 2.07
N LYS A 144 16.40 13.13 2.97
CA LYS A 144 17.03 12.31 4.01
C LYS A 144 16.13 11.12 4.34
N ILE A 145 16.76 9.97 4.46
CA ILE A 145 16.09 8.72 4.87
C ILE A 145 16.82 8.19 6.10
N VAL A 146 16.05 7.91 7.16
CA VAL A 146 16.55 7.29 8.38
C VAL A 146 15.79 5.97 8.60
N ILE A 147 16.53 4.90 8.72
CA ILE A 147 16.03 3.55 9.00
C ILE A 147 16.25 3.26 10.48
N SER A 148 15.19 2.91 11.20
CA SER A 148 15.23 2.51 12.61
C SER A 148 14.92 1.03 12.73
N LEU A 149 15.81 0.27 13.38
CA LEU A 149 15.65 -1.13 13.67
C LEU A 149 14.82 -1.35 14.95
N PRO A 150 14.23 -2.53 15.15
CA PRO A 150 13.42 -2.82 16.34
C PRO A 150 14.19 -2.69 17.67
N GLU A 151 15.49 -2.94 17.67
CA GLU A 151 16.35 -2.75 18.83
C GLU A 151 16.66 -1.28 19.15
N GLY A 152 16.23 -0.33 18.31
CA GLY A 152 16.37 1.12 18.51
C GLY A 152 17.58 1.76 17.80
N SER A 153 18.42 0.98 17.14
CA SER A 153 19.51 1.53 16.33
C SER A 153 18.95 2.26 15.09
N GLN A 154 19.57 3.41 14.76
CA GLN A 154 19.18 4.24 13.62
C GLN A 154 20.34 4.43 12.66
N TYR A 155 20.06 4.36 11.37
CA TYR A 155 21.04 4.52 10.31
C TYR A 155 20.48 5.40 9.20
N GLU A 156 21.34 6.18 8.59
CA GLU A 156 21.01 6.83 7.31
C GLU A 156 21.02 5.79 6.19
N ALA A 157 20.20 6.02 5.18
CA ALA A 157 20.11 5.15 4.03
C ALA A 157 20.01 5.94 2.73
N ASP A 158 20.57 5.36 1.66
CA ASP A 158 20.51 5.90 0.31
C ASP A 158 19.50 5.14 -0.53
N ILE A 159 18.91 5.83 -1.51
CA ILE A 159 18.06 5.22 -2.52
C ILE A 159 18.94 4.57 -3.58
N ILE A 160 18.83 3.25 -3.76
CA ILE A 160 19.45 2.54 -4.88
C ILE A 160 18.63 2.72 -6.14
N GLY A 161 17.31 2.66 -6.03
CA GLY A 161 16.39 2.88 -7.12
C GLY A 161 14.95 2.86 -6.69
N THR A 162 14.09 3.44 -7.53
CA THR A 162 12.63 3.49 -7.32
C THR A 162 11.88 3.13 -8.59
N ASP A 163 10.70 2.53 -8.44
CA ASP A 163 9.74 2.33 -9.52
C ASP A 163 8.37 2.85 -9.11
N GLU A 164 8.03 4.05 -9.55
CA GLU A 164 6.76 4.70 -9.26
C GLU A 164 5.57 3.91 -9.85
N LEU A 165 5.77 3.23 -11.00
CA LEU A 165 4.71 2.48 -11.65
C LEU A 165 4.26 1.28 -10.80
N ALA A 166 5.19 0.54 -10.23
CA ALA A 166 4.91 -0.61 -9.37
C ALA A 166 4.87 -0.26 -7.87
N ASP A 167 5.15 1.00 -7.50
CA ASP A 167 5.18 1.49 -6.13
C ASP A 167 6.20 0.75 -5.24
N LEU A 168 7.42 0.55 -5.74
CA LEU A 168 8.52 -0.10 -5.03
C LEU A 168 9.77 0.77 -4.99
N ALA A 169 10.49 0.70 -3.88
CA ALA A 169 11.79 1.33 -3.69
C ALA A 169 12.78 0.35 -3.06
N LEU A 170 14.04 0.44 -3.49
CA LEU A 170 15.16 -0.28 -2.93
C LEU A 170 16.12 0.73 -2.27
N LEU A 171 16.38 0.53 -0.98
CA LEU A 171 17.25 1.38 -0.18
C LEU A 171 18.48 0.59 0.26
N LYS A 172 19.55 1.31 0.60
CA LYS A 172 20.79 0.77 1.19
C LYS A 172 21.09 1.46 2.51
N ILE A 173 21.19 0.69 3.57
CA ILE A 173 21.62 1.19 4.89
C ILE A 173 23.12 1.51 4.85
N ASN A 174 23.49 2.70 5.33
CA ASN A 174 24.88 3.17 5.42
C ASN A 174 25.49 2.74 6.75
N ALA A 175 25.87 1.47 6.86
CA ALA A 175 26.57 0.95 8.04
C ALA A 175 27.39 -0.29 7.67
N ASP A 176 28.52 -0.45 8.34
CA ASP A 176 29.41 -1.63 8.21
C ASP A 176 29.10 -2.63 9.32
N ARG A 177 27.97 -3.34 9.15
CA ARG A 177 27.58 -4.47 10.03
C ARG A 177 26.67 -5.42 9.26
N LYS A 178 26.51 -6.63 9.83
CA LYS A 178 25.52 -7.57 9.32
C LYS A 178 24.14 -7.29 9.90
N PHE A 179 23.13 -7.39 9.04
CA PHE A 179 21.72 -7.19 9.38
C PHE A 179 20.94 -8.49 9.32
N PRO A 180 19.90 -8.66 10.17
CA PRO A 180 18.96 -9.74 10.03
C PRO A 180 18.16 -9.57 8.72
N THR A 181 17.80 -10.68 8.09
CA THR A 181 17.12 -10.68 6.80
C THR A 181 15.85 -11.52 6.82
N VAL A 182 14.88 -11.17 5.99
CA VAL A 182 13.73 -12.02 5.69
C VAL A 182 14.01 -12.96 4.52
N LYS A 183 13.16 -13.97 4.36
CA LYS A 183 13.17 -14.86 3.20
C LYS A 183 11.91 -14.63 2.36
N PHE A 184 12.07 -14.53 1.05
CA PHE A 184 10.93 -14.50 0.14
C PHE A 184 10.28 -15.86 0.00
N GLY A 185 8.95 -15.88 -0.03
CA GLY A 185 8.11 -16.98 -0.48
C GLY A 185 7.85 -16.87 -1.98
N ASN A 186 7.18 -17.86 -2.54
CA ASN A 186 6.76 -17.86 -3.94
C ASN A 186 5.28 -17.48 -4.02
N SER A 187 4.99 -16.24 -4.45
CA SER A 187 3.63 -15.70 -4.53
C SER A 187 2.73 -16.47 -5.52
N ASN A 188 3.30 -17.17 -6.52
CA ASN A 188 2.51 -17.99 -7.45
C ASN A 188 1.96 -19.30 -6.80
N LYS A 189 2.44 -19.63 -5.58
CA LYS A 189 1.97 -20.80 -4.82
C LYS A 189 1.06 -20.43 -3.66
N VAL A 190 0.78 -19.14 -3.49
CA VAL A 190 -0.13 -18.64 -2.45
C VAL A 190 -1.56 -19.08 -2.76
N MET A 191 -2.28 -19.48 -1.72
CA MET A 191 -3.65 -19.98 -1.83
C MET A 191 -4.64 -19.05 -1.11
N VAL A 192 -5.80 -18.86 -1.70
CA VAL A 192 -6.90 -18.16 -1.02
C VAL A 192 -7.31 -18.95 0.24
N GLY A 193 -7.45 -18.25 1.37
CA GLY A 193 -7.78 -18.82 2.66
C GLY A 193 -6.57 -19.17 3.54
N GLU A 194 -5.33 -19.13 3.04
CA GLU A 194 -4.16 -19.32 3.90
C GLU A 194 -3.89 -18.10 4.80
N TRP A 195 -3.23 -18.32 5.94
CA TRP A 195 -2.86 -17.25 6.86
C TRP A 195 -1.94 -16.23 6.19
N SER A 196 -2.26 -14.95 6.36
CA SER A 196 -1.44 -13.83 5.97
C SER A 196 -1.25 -12.88 7.15
N LEU A 197 -0.01 -12.46 7.39
CA LEU A 197 0.38 -11.57 8.46
C LEU A 197 0.94 -10.29 7.85
N ALA A 198 0.25 -9.17 8.02
CA ALA A 198 0.75 -7.88 7.61
C ALA A 198 1.56 -7.28 8.77
N ILE A 199 2.85 -7.02 8.53
CA ILE A 199 3.80 -6.58 9.54
C ILE A 199 4.35 -5.22 9.15
N GLY A 200 4.46 -4.32 10.13
CA GLY A 200 5.05 -3.00 9.93
C GLY A 200 5.63 -2.46 11.23
N ASN A 201 6.47 -1.44 11.11
CA ASN A 201 7.06 -0.74 12.26
C ASN A 201 6.82 0.77 12.17
N PRO A 202 5.55 1.23 12.32
CA PRO A 202 5.19 2.65 12.16
C PRO A 202 5.73 3.56 13.26
N PHE A 203 6.20 2.99 14.38
CA PHE A 203 6.54 3.73 15.59
C PHE A 203 8.04 3.71 15.91
N GLY A 204 8.91 3.59 14.90
CA GLY A 204 10.36 3.62 15.06
C GLY A 204 10.95 4.87 15.75
N LEU A 205 10.08 5.83 16.12
CA LEU A 205 10.42 6.96 17.00
C LEU A 205 10.60 6.57 18.47
N PHE A 206 10.08 5.40 18.89
CA PHE A 206 10.26 4.91 20.27
C PHE A 206 11.56 4.11 20.36
N LYS A 207 12.31 4.30 21.44
CA LYS A 207 13.63 3.65 21.67
C LYS A 207 13.63 2.13 21.56
N THR A 208 12.47 1.50 21.66
CA THR A 208 12.26 0.04 21.51
C THR A 208 10.85 -0.17 20.95
N ALA A 209 10.66 -0.02 19.64
CA ALA A 209 9.37 -0.27 19.01
C ALA A 209 9.38 -1.63 18.34
N GLN A 210 8.73 -2.59 18.97
CA GLN A 210 8.43 -3.88 18.32
C GLN A 210 7.52 -3.65 17.11
N PRO A 211 7.73 -4.37 16.01
CA PRO A 211 6.83 -4.31 14.87
C PRO A 211 5.38 -4.64 15.24
N SER A 212 4.45 -3.90 14.67
CA SER A 212 3.02 -4.19 14.77
C SER A 212 2.65 -5.29 13.80
N VAL A 213 1.82 -6.22 14.26
CA VAL A 213 1.37 -7.38 13.47
C VAL A 213 -0.15 -7.40 13.43
N THR A 214 -0.69 -7.56 12.25
CA THR A 214 -2.11 -7.86 12.04
C THR A 214 -2.23 -9.19 11.29
N VAL A 215 -3.20 -10.01 11.67
CA VAL A 215 -3.39 -11.35 11.14
C VAL A 215 -4.72 -11.44 10.43
N GLY A 216 -4.71 -12.06 9.27
CA GLY A 216 -5.87 -12.35 8.46
C GLY A 216 -5.60 -13.53 7.54
N VAL A 217 -6.31 -13.57 6.43
CA VAL A 217 -6.13 -14.58 5.39
C VAL A 217 -5.91 -13.90 4.03
N VAL A 218 -5.38 -14.65 3.09
CA VAL A 218 -5.41 -14.26 1.69
C VAL A 218 -6.86 -14.35 1.22
N SER A 219 -7.48 -13.20 0.97
CA SER A 219 -8.91 -13.11 0.59
C SER A 219 -9.13 -13.34 -0.90
N ALA A 220 -8.19 -12.92 -1.74
CA ALA A 220 -8.20 -13.12 -3.20
C ALA A 220 -6.82 -12.93 -3.79
N LEU A 221 -6.64 -13.38 -5.02
CA LEU A 221 -5.43 -13.25 -5.82
C LEU A 221 -5.75 -12.57 -7.16
N ASN A 222 -4.71 -12.15 -7.87
CA ASN A 222 -4.79 -11.60 -9.22
C ASN A 222 -5.77 -10.42 -9.29
N ARG A 223 -5.64 -9.47 -8.36
CA ARG A 223 -6.46 -8.26 -8.32
C ARG A 223 -5.70 -7.10 -8.97
N ASP A 224 -6.22 -6.67 -10.11
CA ASP A 224 -5.75 -5.46 -10.76
C ASP A 224 -6.47 -4.25 -10.23
N PHE A 225 -5.72 -3.23 -9.91
CA PHE A 225 -6.29 -2.03 -9.33
C PHE A 225 -5.53 -0.76 -9.75
N ARG A 226 -6.30 0.28 -10.06
CA ARG A 226 -5.79 1.61 -10.38
C ARG A 226 -6.52 2.66 -9.55
N PRO A 227 -5.99 3.01 -8.38
CA PRO A 227 -6.71 3.87 -7.42
C PRO A 227 -6.95 5.28 -7.95
N ASN A 228 -6.07 5.81 -8.77
CA ASN A 228 -6.19 7.15 -9.33
C ASN A 228 -5.72 7.18 -10.80
N PRO A 229 -6.64 7.45 -11.75
CA PRO A 229 -6.28 7.53 -13.17
C PRO A 229 -5.23 8.60 -13.51
N ASN A 230 -5.06 9.60 -12.65
CA ASN A 230 -4.13 10.71 -12.85
C ASN A 230 -2.74 10.47 -12.24
N LYS A 231 -2.55 9.33 -11.55
CA LYS A 231 -1.25 8.92 -11.01
C LYS A 231 -0.68 7.78 -11.82
N PRO A 232 0.66 7.68 -11.94
CA PRO A 232 1.30 6.65 -12.76
C PRO A 232 1.18 5.24 -12.20
N ARG A 233 0.86 5.07 -10.89
CA ARG A 233 0.81 3.78 -10.21
C ARG A 233 -0.23 2.85 -10.79
N VAL A 234 0.21 1.63 -11.11
CA VAL A 234 -0.62 0.52 -11.59
C VAL A 234 -0.30 -0.71 -10.78
N TYR A 235 -1.31 -1.23 -10.12
CA TYR A 235 -1.19 -2.43 -9.30
C TYR A 235 -1.79 -3.61 -10.06
N LEU A 236 -0.94 -4.58 -10.44
CA LEU A 236 -1.33 -5.80 -11.15
C LEU A 236 -1.09 -7.03 -10.27
N ASP A 237 -1.93 -8.05 -10.45
CA ASP A 237 -1.84 -9.34 -9.77
C ASP A 237 -1.83 -9.28 -8.23
N MET A 238 -2.36 -8.20 -7.64
CA MET A 238 -2.27 -7.96 -6.21
C MET A 238 -2.86 -9.08 -5.37
N ILE A 239 -2.20 -9.37 -4.26
CA ILE A 239 -2.72 -10.22 -3.19
C ILE A 239 -3.66 -9.37 -2.33
N GLN A 240 -4.93 -9.79 -2.25
CA GLN A 240 -5.91 -9.19 -1.34
C GLN A 240 -5.89 -9.93 0.00
N THR A 241 -5.92 -9.19 1.12
CA THR A 241 -5.98 -9.72 2.48
C THR A 241 -6.96 -8.94 3.34
N ASP A 242 -7.54 -9.60 4.34
CA ASP A 242 -8.30 -8.98 5.42
C ASP A 242 -7.45 -8.72 6.68
N ALA A 243 -6.16 -9.08 6.67
CA ALA A 243 -5.20 -8.56 7.64
C ALA A 243 -5.19 -7.02 7.57
N ALA A 244 -5.39 -6.36 8.71
CA ALA A 244 -5.55 -4.90 8.73
C ALA A 244 -4.26 -4.20 8.28
N ILE A 245 -4.32 -3.53 7.14
CA ILE A 245 -3.28 -2.62 6.65
C ILE A 245 -3.71 -1.20 7.04
N ASN A 246 -2.83 -0.47 7.70
CA ASN A 246 -3.06 0.92 8.13
C ASN A 246 -1.84 1.77 7.77
N SER A 247 -1.99 3.08 7.91
CA SER A 247 -0.86 4.01 7.76
C SER A 247 0.29 3.58 8.68
N GLY A 248 1.42 3.26 8.07
CA GLY A 248 2.62 2.77 8.75
C GLY A 248 2.96 1.30 8.50
N ASN A 249 2.03 0.42 8.10
CA ASN A 249 2.37 -0.92 7.61
C ASN A 249 2.78 -0.92 6.13
N SER A 250 2.49 0.16 5.39
CA SER A 250 2.88 0.32 4.00
C SER A 250 4.39 0.20 3.83
N GLY A 251 4.83 -0.58 2.86
CA GLY A 251 6.23 -0.93 2.62
C GLY A 251 6.75 -2.10 3.47
N GLY A 252 6.06 -2.46 4.55
CA GLY A 252 6.34 -3.68 5.31
C GLY A 252 5.89 -4.95 4.59
N PRO A 253 6.34 -6.15 5.04
CA PRO A 253 6.00 -7.39 4.37
C PRO A 253 4.60 -7.90 4.73
N LEU A 254 3.95 -8.55 3.78
CA LEU A 254 2.92 -9.55 4.00
C LEU A 254 3.62 -10.91 4.03
N VAL A 255 3.47 -11.67 5.13
CA VAL A 255 4.15 -12.95 5.29
C VAL A 255 3.16 -14.09 5.48
N ASP A 256 3.57 -15.30 5.09
CA ASP A 256 2.83 -16.53 5.35
C ASP A 256 3.07 -17.07 6.78
N SER A 257 2.38 -18.14 7.14
CA SER A 257 2.52 -18.80 8.45
C SER A 257 3.92 -19.41 8.70
N GLN A 258 4.78 -19.48 7.69
CA GLN A 258 6.18 -19.93 7.82
C GLN A 258 7.16 -18.76 7.99
N GLY A 259 6.68 -17.51 7.95
CA GLY A 259 7.49 -16.30 8.01
C GLY A 259 8.22 -15.99 6.70
N ARG A 260 7.69 -16.41 5.56
CA ARG A 260 8.21 -16.03 4.24
C ARG A 260 7.40 -14.87 3.68
N VAL A 261 8.08 -13.91 3.09
CA VAL A 261 7.45 -12.75 2.46
C VAL A 261 6.73 -13.18 1.19
N ILE A 262 5.40 -13.09 1.19
CA ILE A 262 4.54 -13.37 0.03
C ILE A 262 4.15 -12.10 -0.73
N GLY A 263 4.33 -10.92 -0.11
CA GLY A 263 4.07 -9.64 -0.76
C GLY A 263 4.56 -8.44 0.05
N VAL A 264 4.39 -7.23 -0.51
CA VAL A 264 4.69 -5.94 0.12
C VAL A 264 3.37 -5.22 0.37
N ASN A 265 3.06 -4.93 1.63
CA ASN A 265 1.86 -4.18 2.01
C ASN A 265 1.88 -2.79 1.38
N THR A 266 0.81 -2.38 0.73
CA THR A 266 0.84 -1.14 -0.06
C THR A 266 -0.28 -0.19 0.30
N PHE A 267 -1.53 -0.57 0.10
CA PHE A 267 -2.66 0.32 0.32
C PHE A 267 -3.92 -0.43 0.77
N ILE A 268 -4.91 0.36 1.24
CA ILE A 268 -6.26 -0.10 1.56
C ILE A 268 -7.27 0.55 0.62
N TYR A 269 -8.34 -0.18 0.32
CA TYR A 269 -9.50 0.39 -0.34
C TYR A 269 -10.51 0.83 0.73
N THR A 270 -10.82 2.13 0.76
CA THR A 270 -11.66 2.74 1.83
C THR A 270 -13.10 2.98 1.40
N GLY A 271 -13.49 2.59 0.19
CA GLY A 271 -14.85 2.84 -0.33
C GLY A 271 -15.21 4.33 -0.50
N GLY A 272 -14.23 5.24 -0.37
CA GLY A 272 -14.41 6.68 -0.61
C GLY A 272 -15.05 7.49 0.52
N THR A 273 -15.47 6.88 1.64
CA THR A 273 -16.22 7.56 2.71
C THR A 273 -15.57 7.55 4.09
N SER A 274 -14.64 6.66 4.36
CA SER A 274 -13.93 6.58 5.64
C SER A 274 -12.44 6.40 5.40
N GLY A 275 -11.60 7.11 6.17
CA GLY A 275 -10.14 6.97 6.09
C GLY A 275 -9.60 5.69 6.75
N GLY A 276 -10.44 4.74 7.17
CA GLY A 276 -10.06 3.54 7.91
C GLY A 276 -10.12 2.26 7.07
N PHE A 277 -9.47 1.21 7.59
CA PHE A 277 -9.49 -0.14 7.02
C PHE A 277 -10.89 -0.75 7.07
N VAL A 278 -11.36 -1.28 5.93
CA VAL A 278 -12.70 -1.88 5.77
C VAL A 278 -12.65 -3.36 5.37
N GLY A 279 -11.56 -4.05 5.68
CA GLY A 279 -11.36 -5.46 5.33
C GLY A 279 -10.76 -5.69 3.94
N LEU A 280 -10.27 -4.65 3.27
CA LEU A 280 -9.71 -4.72 1.92
C LEU A 280 -8.29 -4.14 1.91
N GLY A 281 -7.31 -4.95 2.24
CA GLY A 281 -5.89 -4.66 2.12
C GLY A 281 -5.29 -5.30 0.87
N PHE A 282 -4.25 -4.69 0.31
CA PHE A 282 -3.59 -5.15 -0.89
C PHE A 282 -2.08 -5.14 -0.73
N ALA A 283 -1.43 -6.20 -1.25
CA ALA A 283 0.01 -6.34 -1.25
C ALA A 283 0.54 -6.68 -2.65
N ILE A 284 1.69 -6.09 -3.00
CA ILE A 284 2.41 -6.39 -4.25
C ILE A 284 3.03 -7.78 -4.10
N PRO A 285 2.80 -8.72 -5.04
CA PRO A 285 3.29 -10.10 -4.95
C PRO A 285 4.82 -10.20 -4.84
N SER A 286 5.32 -11.15 -4.06
CA SER A 286 6.76 -11.32 -3.80
C SER A 286 7.57 -11.62 -5.05
N ASN A 287 7.07 -12.44 -5.98
CA ASN A 287 7.78 -12.75 -7.22
C ASN A 287 7.95 -11.50 -8.10
N ARG A 288 6.90 -10.67 -8.18
CA ARG A 288 6.97 -9.38 -8.87
C ARG A 288 7.94 -8.43 -8.17
N THR A 289 7.87 -8.35 -6.85
CA THR A 289 8.80 -7.56 -6.03
C THR A 289 10.24 -7.96 -6.32
N GLN A 290 10.58 -9.24 -6.28
CA GLN A 290 11.95 -9.74 -6.55
C GLN A 290 12.43 -9.35 -7.96
N LYS A 291 11.60 -9.53 -8.99
CA LYS A 291 11.93 -9.15 -10.37
C LYS A 291 12.24 -7.65 -10.50
N ILE A 292 11.52 -6.80 -9.78
CA ILE A 292 11.72 -5.35 -9.81
C ILE A 292 12.96 -4.94 -9.03
N ILE A 293 13.13 -5.43 -7.80
CA ILE A 293 14.29 -5.06 -6.97
C ILE A 293 15.62 -5.54 -7.55
N GLU A 294 15.65 -6.67 -8.27
CA GLU A 294 16.84 -7.12 -9.01
C GLU A 294 17.25 -6.11 -10.09
N GLN A 295 16.30 -5.53 -10.82
CA GLN A 295 16.57 -4.50 -11.79
C GLN A 295 17.00 -3.20 -11.11
N LEU A 296 16.32 -2.77 -10.03
CA LEU A 296 16.71 -1.59 -9.26
C LEU A 296 18.14 -1.73 -8.68
N ALA A 297 18.50 -2.91 -8.18
CA ALA A 297 19.84 -3.17 -7.66
C ALA A 297 20.93 -3.12 -8.75
N THR A 298 20.59 -3.49 -9.99
CA THR A 298 21.55 -3.58 -11.10
C THR A 298 21.71 -2.26 -11.83
N SER A 299 20.63 -1.52 -12.07
CA SER A 299 20.62 -0.33 -12.95
C SER A 299 20.03 0.93 -12.30
N GLY A 300 19.51 0.84 -11.07
CA GLY A 300 18.82 1.96 -10.40
C GLY A 300 17.40 2.24 -10.92
N GLU A 301 16.99 1.61 -12.00
CA GLU A 301 15.71 1.82 -12.66
C GLU A 301 15.16 0.54 -13.29
N VAL A 302 13.84 0.50 -13.49
CA VAL A 302 13.17 -0.63 -14.18
C VAL A 302 13.04 -0.31 -15.66
N LYS A 303 13.77 -1.04 -16.49
CA LYS A 303 13.75 -0.92 -17.96
C LYS A 303 13.12 -2.16 -18.59
N MET A 304 12.39 -1.95 -19.68
CA MET A 304 12.02 -3.06 -20.57
C MET A 304 13.26 -3.50 -21.33
N PRO A 305 13.63 -4.79 -21.29
CA PRO A 305 14.84 -5.28 -21.97
C PRO A 305 14.65 -5.41 -23.50
N TYR A 306 13.49 -5.04 -24.01
CA TYR A 306 13.10 -5.12 -25.42
C TYR A 306 12.44 -3.83 -25.89
N ASP A 307 12.39 -3.66 -27.20
CA ASP A 307 11.62 -2.61 -27.86
C ASP A 307 10.58 -3.28 -28.78
N LEU A 308 9.35 -2.82 -28.73
CA LEU A 308 8.30 -3.29 -29.62
C LEU A 308 8.42 -2.67 -31.03
N GLY A 309 9.14 -1.56 -31.15
CA GLY A 309 9.21 -0.79 -32.39
C GLY A 309 7.90 -0.10 -32.75
N ILE A 310 7.11 0.32 -31.75
CA ILE A 310 5.87 1.07 -31.94
C ILE A 310 5.86 2.32 -31.10
N GLU A 311 5.28 3.38 -31.65
CA GLU A 311 4.85 4.53 -30.87
C GLU A 311 3.35 4.49 -30.70
N THR A 312 2.89 4.81 -29.51
CA THR A 312 1.46 4.77 -29.18
C THR A 312 1.01 6.01 -28.43
N THR A 313 -0.24 6.38 -28.62
CA THR A 313 -0.90 7.43 -27.84
C THR A 313 -2.20 6.90 -27.25
N PRO A 314 -2.59 7.34 -26.03
CA PRO A 314 -3.87 6.91 -25.46
C PRO A 314 -5.04 7.41 -26.28
N MET A 315 -6.10 6.62 -26.37
CA MET A 315 -7.36 7.03 -27.01
C MET A 315 -7.96 8.18 -26.21
N THR A 316 -8.19 9.31 -26.91
CA THR A 316 -8.83 10.50 -26.34
C THR A 316 -10.06 10.88 -27.16
N TYR A 317 -11.01 11.60 -26.56
CA TYR A 317 -12.19 12.11 -27.30
C TYR A 317 -11.79 12.91 -28.53
N LYS A 318 -10.71 13.70 -28.44
CA LYS A 318 -10.20 14.49 -29.55
C LYS A 318 -9.69 13.59 -30.70
N LEU A 319 -8.91 12.56 -30.37
CA LEU A 319 -8.38 11.60 -31.33
C LEU A 319 -9.51 10.84 -32.04
N VAL A 320 -10.48 10.36 -31.27
CA VAL A 320 -11.68 9.67 -31.76
C VAL A 320 -12.44 10.55 -32.75
N ALA A 321 -12.74 11.81 -32.40
CA ALA A 321 -13.50 12.74 -33.24
C ALA A 321 -12.73 13.19 -34.50
N GLN A 322 -11.40 13.30 -34.43
CA GLN A 322 -10.59 13.75 -35.57
C GLN A 322 -10.34 12.66 -36.62
N ASN A 323 -10.40 11.40 -36.24
CA ASN A 323 -10.04 10.25 -37.10
C ASN A 323 -11.23 9.30 -37.35
N ASP A 324 -12.44 9.68 -36.93
CA ASP A 324 -13.65 8.85 -37.03
C ASP A 324 -13.46 7.43 -36.42
N LEU A 325 -12.77 7.37 -35.30
CA LEU A 325 -12.42 6.12 -34.62
C LEU A 325 -13.54 5.68 -33.67
N PRO A 326 -13.64 4.38 -33.36
CA PRO A 326 -14.58 3.91 -32.36
C PRO A 326 -14.22 4.47 -30.97
N ALA A 327 -15.23 4.87 -30.20
CA ALA A 327 -15.06 5.35 -28.82
C ALA A 327 -14.76 4.17 -27.88
N ILE A 328 -13.53 3.66 -27.93
CA ILE A 328 -13.07 2.51 -27.16
C ILE A 328 -11.81 2.89 -26.38
N MET A 329 -11.59 2.24 -25.22
CA MET A 329 -10.32 2.34 -24.50
C MET A 329 -9.25 1.50 -25.19
N GLY A 330 -8.03 2.05 -25.28
CA GLY A 330 -6.90 1.37 -25.90
C GLY A 330 -5.74 2.33 -26.16
N LEU A 331 -4.75 1.84 -26.87
CA LEU A 331 -3.62 2.62 -27.38
C LEU A 331 -3.68 2.68 -28.92
N PHE A 332 -3.73 3.87 -29.44
CA PHE A 332 -3.64 4.11 -30.87
C PHE A 332 -2.18 4.05 -31.33
N VAL A 333 -1.87 3.20 -32.31
CA VAL A 333 -0.55 3.05 -32.90
C VAL A 333 -0.32 4.18 -33.89
N THR A 334 0.61 5.09 -33.57
CA THR A 334 0.93 6.26 -34.39
C THR A 334 2.02 5.96 -35.40
N SER A 335 3.00 5.14 -35.04
CA SER A 335 4.08 4.71 -35.93
C SER A 335 4.54 3.28 -35.60
N VAL A 336 5.09 2.60 -36.61
CA VAL A 336 5.67 1.28 -36.50
C VAL A 336 7.02 1.28 -37.20
N ASN A 337 8.07 0.86 -36.48
CA ASN A 337 9.40 0.70 -37.07
C ASN A 337 9.43 -0.58 -37.90
N ARG A 338 9.86 -0.48 -39.17
CA ARG A 338 9.91 -1.60 -40.10
C ARG A 338 10.86 -2.72 -39.68
N ASP A 339 11.85 -2.41 -38.85
CA ASP A 339 12.79 -3.40 -38.30
C ASP A 339 12.38 -3.91 -36.92
N GLY A 340 11.21 -3.47 -36.43
CA GLY A 340 10.70 -3.78 -35.10
C GLY A 340 9.87 -5.08 -35.06
N PRO A 341 9.80 -5.75 -33.91
CA PRO A 341 9.05 -7.00 -33.76
C PRO A 341 7.54 -6.85 -33.97
N ALA A 342 6.99 -5.65 -33.72
CA ALA A 342 5.59 -5.38 -33.99
C ALA A 342 5.27 -5.36 -35.49
N PHE A 343 6.17 -4.78 -36.33
CA PHE A 343 6.01 -4.80 -37.78
C PHE A 343 6.01 -6.23 -38.34
N ASP A 344 6.95 -7.08 -37.86
CA ASP A 344 7.02 -8.50 -38.24
C ASP A 344 5.75 -9.26 -37.86
N SER A 345 5.01 -8.77 -36.87
CA SER A 345 3.76 -9.36 -36.39
C SER A 345 2.51 -8.80 -37.08
N GLY A 346 2.69 -7.93 -38.08
CA GLY A 346 1.62 -7.36 -38.91
C GLY A 346 0.88 -6.18 -38.26
N ILE A 347 1.45 -5.55 -37.22
CA ILE A 347 0.92 -4.32 -36.64
C ILE A 347 1.26 -3.15 -37.57
N VAL A 348 0.30 -2.26 -37.79
CA VAL A 348 0.46 -1.09 -38.68
C VAL A 348 -0.02 0.18 -37.97
N PRO A 349 0.45 1.36 -38.41
CA PRO A 349 -0.12 2.63 -37.94
C PRO A 349 -1.63 2.68 -38.18
N GLY A 350 -2.39 3.17 -37.22
CA GLY A 350 -3.86 3.19 -37.27
C GLY A 350 -4.50 2.07 -36.42
N ASP A 351 -3.78 1.03 -36.06
CA ASP A 351 -4.29 0.00 -35.15
C ASP A 351 -4.58 0.56 -33.75
N ILE A 352 -5.58 0.00 -33.10
CA ILE A 352 -5.85 0.29 -31.68
C ILE A 352 -5.59 -0.97 -30.86
N ILE A 353 -4.58 -0.96 -30.01
CA ILE A 353 -4.29 -2.05 -29.08
C ILE A 353 -5.33 -2.03 -27.97
N ILE A 354 -6.17 -3.06 -27.87
CA ILE A 354 -7.25 -3.17 -26.92
C ILE A 354 -7.01 -4.19 -25.82
N LYS A 355 -6.13 -5.21 -26.08
CA LYS A 355 -5.67 -6.17 -25.09
C LYS A 355 -4.20 -6.51 -25.25
N ILE A 356 -3.57 -6.82 -24.12
CA ILE A 356 -2.21 -7.37 -24.03
C ILE A 356 -2.31 -8.64 -23.17
N GLY A 357 -1.98 -9.81 -23.73
CA GLY A 357 -2.34 -11.08 -23.11
C GLY A 357 -3.85 -11.22 -22.98
N GLU A 358 -4.31 -11.52 -21.78
CA GLU A 358 -5.75 -11.61 -21.45
C GLU A 358 -6.33 -10.27 -20.96
N GLU A 359 -5.47 -9.27 -20.65
CA GLU A 359 -5.85 -8.04 -20.00
C GLU A 359 -6.27 -6.94 -20.98
N ARG A 360 -7.40 -6.27 -20.70
CA ARG A 360 -7.85 -5.11 -21.48
C ARG A 360 -7.02 -3.87 -21.14
N VAL A 361 -6.54 -3.19 -22.16
CA VAL A 361 -5.80 -1.93 -22.01
C VAL A 361 -6.74 -0.82 -21.53
N GLN A 362 -6.50 -0.33 -20.33
CA GLN A 362 -7.30 0.72 -19.70
C GLN A 362 -6.66 2.12 -19.88
N SER A 363 -5.34 2.17 -20.05
CA SER A 363 -4.58 3.42 -20.20
C SER A 363 -3.17 3.12 -20.70
N GLN A 364 -2.43 4.17 -21.07
CA GLN A 364 -1.02 4.04 -21.45
C GLN A 364 -0.16 3.46 -20.30
N MET A 365 -0.36 3.91 -19.06
CA MET A 365 0.37 3.39 -17.90
C MET A 365 0.04 1.93 -17.63
N HIS A 366 -1.24 1.54 -17.78
CA HIS A 366 -1.65 0.14 -17.67
C HIS A 366 -0.95 -0.73 -18.72
N ALA A 367 -0.93 -0.30 -19.96
CA ALA A 367 -0.21 -1.01 -21.01
C ALA A 367 1.30 -1.11 -20.75
N GLN A 368 1.94 -0.05 -20.25
CA GLN A 368 3.34 -0.10 -19.85
C GLN A 368 3.59 -1.11 -18.73
N ALA A 369 2.69 -1.19 -17.74
CA ALA A 369 2.78 -2.18 -16.68
C ALA A 369 2.64 -3.61 -17.23
N LEU A 370 1.67 -3.83 -18.13
CA LEU A 370 1.48 -5.13 -18.80
C LEU A 370 2.68 -5.51 -19.67
N PHE A 371 3.25 -4.57 -20.41
CA PHE A 371 4.46 -4.85 -21.20
C PHE A 371 5.61 -5.31 -20.32
N ARG A 372 5.80 -4.75 -19.13
CA ARG A 372 6.88 -5.13 -18.19
C ARG A 372 6.76 -6.55 -17.63
N GLU A 373 5.59 -7.21 -17.75
CA GLU A 373 5.42 -8.60 -17.32
C GLU A 373 6.14 -9.60 -18.26
N TYR A 374 6.43 -9.19 -19.49
CA TYR A 374 7.08 -10.05 -20.49
C TYR A 374 8.60 -9.90 -20.45
N SER A 375 9.29 -10.95 -20.87
CA SER A 375 10.76 -11.04 -20.94
C SER A 375 11.25 -11.21 -22.38
N LEU A 376 12.55 -11.02 -22.60
CA LEU A 376 13.17 -11.31 -23.89
C LEU A 376 12.92 -12.78 -24.26
N GLY A 377 12.53 -12.99 -25.52
CA GLY A 377 12.24 -14.31 -26.06
C GLY A 377 10.79 -14.76 -25.87
N ASP A 378 10.00 -14.08 -25.04
CA ASP A 378 8.57 -14.36 -24.92
C ASP A 378 7.82 -14.04 -26.21
N SER A 379 6.62 -14.60 -26.33
CA SER A 379 5.66 -14.26 -27.37
C SER A 379 4.46 -13.58 -26.75
N MET A 380 4.35 -12.30 -26.97
CA MET A 380 3.26 -11.46 -26.45
C MET A 380 2.09 -11.50 -27.42
N ARG A 381 0.91 -11.90 -26.95
CA ARG A 381 -0.34 -11.76 -27.71
C ARG A 381 -0.91 -10.37 -27.50
N VAL A 382 -1.32 -9.71 -28.57
CA VAL A 382 -2.04 -8.44 -28.54
C VAL A 382 -3.28 -8.55 -29.41
N GLN A 383 -4.40 -8.07 -28.90
CA GLN A 383 -5.63 -7.92 -29.67
C GLN A 383 -5.72 -6.48 -30.15
N LEU A 384 -5.97 -6.31 -31.43
CA LEU A 384 -6.02 -5.04 -32.14
C LEU A 384 -7.42 -4.82 -32.70
N LEU A 385 -7.82 -3.56 -32.79
CA LEU A 385 -8.95 -3.14 -33.60
C LEU A 385 -8.39 -2.35 -34.79
N ARG A 386 -8.73 -2.76 -36.01
CA ARG A 386 -8.37 -2.13 -37.29
C ARG A 386 -9.62 -2.07 -38.17
N ASP A 387 -9.99 -0.88 -38.63
CA ASP A 387 -11.18 -0.66 -39.48
C ASP A 387 -12.46 -1.29 -38.90
N ASN A 388 -12.63 -1.28 -37.57
CA ASN A 388 -13.69 -1.92 -36.78
C ASN A 388 -13.66 -3.45 -36.72
N ASP A 389 -12.65 -4.12 -37.29
CA ASP A 389 -12.44 -5.55 -37.20
C ASP A 389 -11.41 -5.91 -36.13
N LEU A 390 -11.61 -7.04 -35.45
CA LEU A 390 -10.71 -7.56 -34.44
C LEU A 390 -9.62 -8.42 -35.07
N TYR A 391 -8.37 -8.08 -34.78
CA TYR A 391 -7.17 -8.84 -35.17
C TYR A 391 -6.41 -9.31 -33.95
N GLU A 392 -5.70 -10.42 -34.08
CA GLU A 392 -4.74 -10.89 -33.07
C GLU A 392 -3.34 -10.92 -33.70
N ALA A 393 -2.39 -10.26 -33.02
CA ALA A 393 -0.99 -10.31 -33.36
C ALA A 393 -0.19 -11.04 -32.26
N LYS A 394 0.84 -11.79 -32.65
CA LYS A 394 1.76 -12.47 -31.74
C LYS A 394 3.16 -11.91 -31.94
N ILE A 395 3.57 -11.05 -31.02
CA ILE A 395 4.85 -10.35 -31.10
C ILE A 395 5.93 -11.19 -30.44
N LYS A 396 6.97 -11.58 -31.19
CA LYS A 396 8.16 -12.25 -30.64
C LYS A 396 9.13 -11.21 -30.12
N LEU A 397 9.32 -11.14 -28.79
CA LEU A 397 10.15 -10.13 -28.14
C LEU A 397 11.64 -10.41 -28.37
N ARG A 398 12.35 -9.41 -28.87
CA ARG A 398 13.80 -9.46 -29.11
C ARG A 398 14.50 -8.22 -28.54
N SER A 399 15.80 -8.30 -28.30
CA SER A 399 16.54 -7.17 -27.77
C SER A 399 16.43 -5.97 -28.69
N LYS A 400 16.52 -4.76 -28.10
CA LYS A 400 16.70 -3.53 -28.87
C LYS A 400 17.88 -3.72 -29.84
N VAL A 401 17.63 -3.49 -31.12
CA VAL A 401 18.74 -3.37 -32.08
C VAL A 401 19.47 -2.09 -31.69
N SER A 402 20.71 -2.22 -31.22
CA SER A 402 21.56 -1.05 -30.96
C SER A 402 21.73 -0.34 -32.30
N GLU A 403 21.21 0.88 -32.41
CA GLU A 403 21.60 1.80 -33.47
C GLU A 403 23.12 2.06 -33.29
N ASN A 404 23.90 1.50 -34.22
CA ASN A 404 25.33 1.82 -34.34
C ASN A 404 25.53 3.14 -35.06
#